data_1c0eb7cb2d72fa36e79d8c9909a632dc
#
_entry.id   1c0eb7cb2d72fa36e79d8c9909a632dc
#
_cell.length_a   1.000
_cell.length_b   1.000
_cell.length_c   1.000
_cell.angle_alpha   90.00
_cell.angle_beta   90.00
_cell.angle_gamma   90.00
#
_symmetry.space_group_name_H-M   'P 1'
#
loop_
_entity.id
_entity.type
_entity.pdbx_description
1 polymer ?
#
loop_
_entity_poly.entity_id
_entity_poly.type
_entity_poly.pdbx_seq_one_letter_code
_entity_poly.pdbx_strand_id
1 'polypeptide(L)'
;MESAWRAKVRPQGMQPVDLGHCADNRPMNWTPTRAAALPPLLWLLVGCSPALNWRSVPLPEAGITITLPCKPDQATRTVELAGVPVELSMAGCDADGATFAVSHAALADPAQAGAALRHWRAAVVANLGAGAAATAADAPYAPKGALPLPQSVRTVVQGQRADGSPVFAQGVWFARAAGPQMRLYHAVVYTGKPRPELADQFFAGMVLQ
;
A
#
# COMPACT_ATOMS: atom_id res chain seq x y z
N MET A 1 7.90 -13.04 -0.57
CA MET A 1 8.49 -11.69 -0.56
C MET A 1 7.69 -10.72 0.34
N GLU A 2 6.39 -10.80 0.39
CA GLU A 2 5.50 -10.00 1.24
C GLU A 2 5.70 -10.22 2.75
N SER A 3 5.96 -11.45 3.17
CA SER A 3 6.15 -11.77 4.59
C SER A 3 7.33 -11.03 5.24
N ALA A 4 8.38 -10.71 4.48
CA ALA A 4 9.52 -9.95 4.99
C ALA A 4 9.22 -8.46 5.16
N TRP A 5 8.28 -7.91 4.37
CA TRP A 5 7.86 -6.52 4.50
C TRP A 5 6.91 -6.33 5.68
N ARG A 6 5.94 -7.24 5.87
CA ARG A 6 5.03 -7.22 7.03
C ARG A 6 5.73 -7.40 8.37
N ALA A 7 6.85 -8.13 8.42
CA ALA A 7 7.60 -8.30 9.65
C ALA A 7 8.30 -7.02 10.14
N LYS A 8 8.58 -6.07 9.24
CA LYS A 8 9.28 -4.81 9.56
C LYS A 8 8.35 -3.64 9.85
N VAL A 9 7.05 -3.76 9.49
CA VAL A 9 6.01 -2.74 9.66
C VAL A 9 5.00 -3.15 10.76
N ARG A 10 5.40 -3.93 11.74
CA ARG A 10 4.58 -4.08 12.94
C ARG A 10 4.67 -2.80 13.77
N PRO A 11 3.56 -2.11 14.06
CA PRO A 11 3.57 -1.08 15.08
C PRO A 11 3.91 -1.73 16.41
N GLN A 12 5.00 -1.32 17.02
CA GLN A 12 5.31 -1.65 18.40
C GLN A 12 4.25 -1.02 19.29
N GLY A 13 3.56 -1.85 20.06
CA GLY A 13 2.85 -1.44 21.25
C GLY A 13 1.38 -1.07 21.09
N MET A 14 0.53 -2.06 20.88
CA MET A 14 -0.83 -2.00 21.41
C MET A 14 -0.92 -3.02 22.54
N GLN A 15 -0.63 -2.56 23.75
CA GLN A 15 -0.98 -3.30 24.96
C GLN A 15 -2.51 -3.25 25.13
N PRO A 16 -3.17 -4.35 25.49
CA PRO A 16 -4.58 -4.31 25.83
C PRO A 16 -4.79 -3.40 27.03
N VAL A 17 -5.64 -2.40 26.88
CA VAL A 17 -6.10 -1.54 27.99
C VAL A 17 -6.99 -2.42 28.85
N ASP A 18 -6.48 -2.75 30.03
CA ASP A 18 -7.20 -3.47 31.07
C ASP A 18 -8.35 -2.56 31.56
N LEU A 19 -9.58 -2.89 31.19
CA LEU A 19 -10.78 -2.22 31.72
C LEU A 19 -10.98 -2.70 33.16
N GLY A 20 -10.24 -2.10 34.08
CA GLY A 20 -10.39 -2.30 35.52
C GLY A 20 -11.83 -2.04 35.96
N HIS A 21 -12.42 -3.06 36.54
CA HIS A 21 -13.64 -3.04 37.32
C HIS A 21 -13.57 -1.94 38.40
N CYS A 22 -14.35 -0.89 38.26
CA CYS A 22 -14.72 -0.04 39.39
C CYS A 22 -16.16 -0.33 39.81
N ALA A 23 -16.31 -1.36 40.64
CA ALA A 23 -17.47 -1.47 41.53
C ALA A 23 -17.08 -0.85 42.89
N ASP A 24 -17.43 0.39 43.10
CA ASP A 24 -17.44 0.96 44.49
C ASP A 24 -18.81 1.57 44.73
N ASN A 25 -19.60 0.78 45.43
CA ASN A 25 -20.98 1.08 45.80
C ASN A 25 -20.98 1.77 47.17
N ARG A 26 -20.88 3.11 47.20
CA ARG A 26 -21.10 3.89 48.42
C ARG A 26 -22.32 4.80 48.24
N PRO A 27 -23.28 4.78 49.17
CA PRO A 27 -24.40 5.70 49.13
C PRO A 27 -23.95 7.09 49.52
N MET A 28 -24.01 8.04 48.61
CA MET A 28 -23.74 9.45 48.85
C MET A 28 -25.04 10.20 49.16
N ASN A 29 -25.16 10.69 50.37
CA ASN A 29 -26.21 11.58 50.86
C ASN A 29 -26.30 12.86 50.00
N TRP A 30 -27.43 13.08 49.37
CA TRP A 30 -27.70 14.30 48.59
C TRP A 30 -28.34 15.36 49.50
N THR A 31 -27.63 16.47 49.73
CA THR A 31 -28.24 17.73 50.16
C THR A 31 -28.56 18.58 48.92
N PRO A 32 -29.76 19.14 48.78
CA PRO A 32 -30.10 19.93 47.61
C PRO A 32 -29.59 21.37 47.76
N THR A 33 -28.48 21.68 47.07
CA THR A 33 -28.08 23.08 46.88
C THR A 33 -28.57 23.52 45.49
N ARG A 34 -29.46 24.51 45.47
CA ARG A 34 -29.94 25.19 44.27
C ARG A 34 -28.77 25.89 43.60
N ALA A 35 -28.24 25.38 42.51
CA ALA A 35 -27.29 26.05 41.63
C ALA A 35 -27.89 26.14 40.22
N ALA A 36 -27.84 27.35 39.67
CA ALA A 36 -28.41 27.76 38.41
C ALA A 36 -27.90 26.89 37.26
N ALA A 37 -28.85 26.40 36.44
CA ALA A 37 -28.57 25.63 35.22
C ALA A 37 -28.05 26.54 34.10
N LEU A 38 -26.76 26.45 33.83
CA LEU A 38 -26.21 26.80 32.52
C LEU A 38 -26.08 25.50 31.71
N PRO A 39 -26.67 25.38 30.50
CA PRO A 39 -26.51 24.18 29.70
C PRO A 39 -25.06 24.12 29.19
N PRO A 40 -24.32 23.02 29.42
CA PRO A 40 -23.09 22.79 28.72
C PRO A 40 -23.44 22.32 27.28
N LEU A 41 -23.58 23.29 26.38
CA LEU A 41 -23.60 23.02 24.93
C LEU A 41 -22.14 22.73 24.50
N LEU A 42 -21.56 21.67 25.07
CA LEU A 42 -20.30 21.13 24.64
C LEU A 42 -20.58 20.17 23.49
N TRP A 43 -20.76 20.72 22.29
CA TRP A 43 -20.77 19.94 21.06
C TRP A 43 -19.42 19.25 20.94
N LEU A 44 -19.40 17.96 21.21
CA LEU A 44 -18.33 17.07 20.83
C LEU A 44 -18.22 17.12 19.28
N LEU A 45 -17.28 17.93 18.80
CA LEU A 45 -16.79 17.85 17.42
C LEU A 45 -16.09 16.49 17.29
N VAL A 46 -16.87 15.44 17.06
CA VAL A 46 -16.35 14.16 16.57
C VAL A 46 -15.83 14.46 15.17
N GLY A 47 -14.56 14.87 15.10
CA GLY A 47 -13.84 15.01 13.84
C GLY A 47 -13.76 13.64 13.18
N CYS A 48 -14.68 13.36 12.25
CA CYS A 48 -14.52 12.24 11.32
C CYS A 48 -13.27 12.51 10.47
N SER A 49 -12.11 12.03 10.91
CA SER A 49 -10.95 11.95 10.03
C SER A 49 -11.31 10.95 8.94
N PRO A 50 -11.27 11.34 7.65
CA PRO A 50 -11.54 10.40 6.58
C PRO A 50 -10.56 9.24 6.66
N ALA A 51 -11.04 8.00 6.49
CA ALA A 51 -10.23 6.79 6.55
C ALA A 51 -9.10 6.79 5.50
N LEU A 52 -9.26 7.57 4.44
CA LEU A 52 -8.29 7.78 3.36
C LEU A 52 -7.99 9.28 3.24
N ASN A 53 -6.78 9.67 3.60
CA ASN A 53 -6.28 11.05 3.49
C ASN A 53 -5.25 11.15 2.36
N TRP A 54 -5.74 11.19 1.12
CA TRP A 54 -4.92 11.20 -0.07
C TRP A 54 -4.01 12.44 -0.14
N ARG A 55 -2.73 12.20 -0.30
CA ARG A 55 -1.71 13.25 -0.40
C ARG A 55 -0.65 12.90 -1.43
N SER A 56 -0.13 13.92 -2.09
CA SER A 56 0.98 13.79 -3.03
C SER A 56 2.28 13.52 -2.27
N VAL A 57 3.00 12.49 -2.70
CA VAL A 57 4.28 12.05 -2.13
C VAL A 57 5.31 12.01 -3.26
N PRO A 58 6.24 12.96 -3.32
CA PRO A 58 7.31 12.90 -4.28
C PRO A 58 8.33 11.82 -3.88
N LEU A 59 8.77 11.05 -4.87
CA LEU A 59 9.86 10.08 -4.76
C LEU A 59 10.95 10.49 -5.76
N PRO A 60 11.83 11.46 -5.42
CA PRO A 60 12.79 12.05 -6.36
C PRO A 60 13.75 11.02 -6.94
N GLU A 61 14.22 10.08 -6.12
CA GLU A 61 15.12 9.01 -6.55
C GLU A 61 14.45 8.06 -7.57
N ALA A 62 13.13 7.92 -7.47
CA ALA A 62 12.34 7.17 -8.44
C ALA A 62 11.95 8.02 -9.66
N GLY A 63 12.06 9.34 -9.62
CA GLY A 63 11.57 10.25 -10.65
C GLY A 63 10.06 10.10 -10.87
N ILE A 64 9.29 9.92 -9.80
CA ILE A 64 7.84 9.80 -9.81
C ILE A 64 7.24 10.52 -8.59
N THR A 65 6.09 11.13 -8.79
CA THR A 65 5.22 11.55 -7.69
C THR A 65 4.03 10.59 -7.65
N ILE A 66 3.67 10.14 -6.46
CA ILE A 66 2.53 9.24 -6.22
C ILE A 66 1.54 9.90 -5.28
N THR A 67 0.31 9.42 -5.28
CA THR A 67 -0.70 9.85 -4.30
C THR A 67 -1.01 8.70 -3.36
N LEU A 68 -0.77 8.87 -2.06
CA LEU A 68 -1.02 7.86 -1.03
C LEU A 68 -2.05 8.34 -0.01
N PRO A 69 -2.91 7.43 0.52
CA PRO A 69 -3.92 7.78 1.52
C PRO A 69 -3.38 7.89 2.95
N CYS A 70 -2.09 7.61 3.16
CA CYS A 70 -1.41 7.58 4.45
C CYS A 70 0.06 7.97 4.30
N LYS A 71 0.74 8.23 5.44
CA LYS A 71 2.19 8.49 5.44
C LYS A 71 2.91 7.18 5.08
N PRO A 72 3.77 7.17 4.03
CA PRO A 72 4.47 5.95 3.65
C PRO A 72 5.63 5.63 4.58
N ASP A 73 5.83 4.34 4.81
CA ASP A 73 7.10 3.77 5.22
C ASP A 73 7.93 3.46 3.98
N GLN A 74 9.27 3.49 4.14
CA GLN A 74 10.20 3.22 3.05
C GLN A 74 11.14 2.08 3.44
N ALA A 75 11.50 1.26 2.45
CA ALA A 75 12.47 0.18 2.61
C ALA A 75 13.22 -0.04 1.29
N THR A 76 14.48 -0.45 1.41
CA THR A 76 15.33 -0.81 0.28
C THR A 76 15.96 -2.17 0.53
N ARG A 77 16.08 -2.98 -0.52
CA ARG A 77 16.74 -4.29 -0.47
C ARG A 77 17.28 -4.68 -1.83
N THR A 78 18.34 -5.48 -1.85
CA THR A 78 18.79 -6.13 -3.08
C THR A 78 17.90 -7.31 -3.41
N VAL A 79 17.48 -7.40 -4.66
CA VAL A 79 16.70 -8.51 -5.24
C VAL A 79 17.29 -8.90 -6.57
N GLU A 80 17.00 -10.11 -7.05
CA GLU A 80 17.36 -10.56 -8.37
C GLU A 80 16.16 -10.41 -9.32
N LEU A 81 16.33 -9.67 -10.41
CA LEU A 81 15.34 -9.54 -11.47
C LEU A 81 15.91 -10.10 -12.78
N ALA A 82 15.41 -11.25 -13.22
CA ALA A 82 15.85 -11.95 -14.43
C ALA A 82 17.37 -12.22 -14.45
N GLY A 83 17.94 -12.65 -13.31
CA GLY A 83 19.36 -12.95 -13.18
C GLY A 83 20.25 -11.73 -12.90
N VAL A 84 19.66 -10.55 -12.74
CA VAL A 84 20.40 -9.30 -12.47
C VAL A 84 20.10 -8.84 -11.04
N PRO A 85 21.12 -8.68 -10.18
CA PRO A 85 20.95 -8.08 -8.87
C PRO A 85 20.65 -6.59 -9.01
N VAL A 86 19.54 -6.13 -8.41
CA VAL A 86 19.13 -4.73 -8.42
C VAL A 86 18.75 -4.28 -7.02
N GLU A 87 18.97 -3.02 -6.73
CA GLU A 87 18.43 -2.39 -5.54
C GLU A 87 16.98 -2.01 -5.77
N LEU A 88 16.08 -2.65 -5.00
CA LEU A 88 14.66 -2.42 -5.03
C LEU A 88 14.27 -1.54 -3.86
N SER A 89 13.90 -0.30 -4.14
CA SER A 89 13.32 0.63 -3.17
C SER A 89 11.80 0.58 -3.21
N MET A 90 11.18 0.66 -2.05
CA MET A 90 9.72 0.60 -1.88
C MET A 90 9.24 1.72 -0.97
N ALA A 91 8.08 2.29 -1.29
CA ALA A 91 7.33 3.19 -0.43
C ALA A 91 5.88 2.70 -0.36
N GLY A 92 5.32 2.60 0.83
CA GLY A 92 3.95 2.10 0.98
C GLY A 92 3.37 2.33 2.36
N CYS A 93 2.05 2.16 2.48
CA CYS A 93 1.34 2.33 3.73
C CYS A 93 0.02 1.53 3.74
N ASP A 94 -0.51 1.30 4.95
CA ASP A 94 -1.79 0.63 5.17
C ASP A 94 -2.86 1.66 5.57
N ALA A 95 -4.01 1.64 4.89
CA ALA A 95 -5.16 2.46 5.22
C ALA A 95 -6.47 1.76 4.82
N ASP A 96 -7.50 1.87 5.64
CA ASP A 96 -8.85 1.39 5.37
C ASP A 96 -8.89 -0.11 4.92
N GLY A 97 -8.07 -0.96 5.55
CA GLY A 97 -7.99 -2.38 5.22
C GLY A 97 -7.34 -2.70 3.87
N ALA A 98 -6.67 -1.73 3.24
CA ALA A 98 -5.90 -1.87 2.04
C ALA A 98 -4.42 -1.54 2.27
N THR A 99 -3.52 -2.22 1.55
CA THR A 99 -2.10 -1.89 1.48
C THR A 99 -1.80 -1.25 0.14
N PHE A 100 -1.18 -0.08 0.14
CA PHE A 100 -0.74 0.64 -1.05
C PHE A 100 0.78 0.64 -1.09
N ALA A 101 1.39 0.27 -2.20
CA ALA A 101 2.84 0.27 -2.33
C ALA A 101 3.28 0.63 -3.75
N VAL A 102 4.40 1.37 -3.83
CA VAL A 102 5.17 1.57 -5.06
C VAL A 102 6.58 1.06 -4.83
N SER A 103 7.07 0.28 -5.76
CA SER A 103 8.44 -0.20 -5.79
C SER A 103 9.11 0.24 -7.08
N HIS A 104 10.39 0.55 -7.02
CA HIS A 104 11.19 0.90 -8.19
C HIS A 104 12.59 0.33 -8.11
N ALA A 105 13.20 0.10 -9.27
CA ALA A 105 14.59 -0.31 -9.40
C ALA A 105 15.23 0.34 -10.63
N ALA A 106 16.52 0.65 -10.54
CA ALA A 106 17.32 1.04 -11.69
C ALA A 106 17.92 -0.22 -12.35
N LEU A 107 17.88 -0.27 -13.69
CA LEU A 107 18.45 -1.33 -14.50
C LEU A 107 19.47 -0.71 -15.46
N ALA A 108 20.71 -1.18 -15.39
CA ALA A 108 21.82 -0.62 -16.16
C ALA A 108 21.67 -0.88 -17.66
N ASP A 109 21.19 -2.09 -18.03
CA ASP A 109 20.97 -2.49 -19.42
C ASP A 109 19.49 -2.32 -19.82
N PRO A 110 19.14 -1.33 -20.64
CA PRO A 110 17.80 -1.11 -21.11
C PRO A 110 17.18 -2.29 -21.88
N ALA A 111 17.98 -3.11 -22.54
CA ALA A 111 17.50 -4.25 -23.32
C ALA A 111 16.86 -5.33 -22.44
N GLN A 112 17.21 -5.39 -21.17
CA GLN A 112 16.69 -6.36 -20.21
C GLN A 112 15.37 -5.93 -19.57
N ALA A 113 14.89 -4.69 -19.79
CA ALA A 113 13.72 -4.14 -19.11
C ALA A 113 12.47 -5.03 -19.27
N GLY A 114 12.18 -5.52 -20.46
CA GLY A 114 11.04 -6.40 -20.69
C GLY A 114 11.15 -7.74 -19.96
N ALA A 115 12.34 -8.36 -19.93
CA ALA A 115 12.59 -9.60 -19.21
C ALA A 115 12.45 -9.40 -17.69
N ALA A 116 13.01 -8.32 -17.17
CA ALA A 116 12.94 -7.97 -15.75
C ALA A 116 11.48 -7.69 -15.30
N LEU A 117 10.68 -6.95 -16.07
CA LEU A 117 9.27 -6.71 -15.78
C LEU A 117 8.45 -8.02 -15.78
N ARG A 118 8.66 -8.91 -16.77
CA ARG A 118 8.00 -10.22 -16.78
C ARG A 118 8.36 -11.06 -15.56
N HIS A 119 9.65 -11.14 -15.24
CA HIS A 119 10.13 -11.90 -14.09
C HIS A 119 9.54 -11.36 -12.78
N TRP A 120 9.58 -10.05 -12.61
CA TRP A 120 9.04 -9.39 -11.42
C TRP A 120 7.53 -9.66 -11.26
N ARG A 121 6.77 -9.46 -12.34
CA ARG A 121 5.34 -9.75 -12.34
C ARG A 121 5.06 -11.21 -11.98
N ALA A 122 5.75 -12.15 -12.63
CA ALA A 122 5.58 -13.59 -12.36
C ALA A 122 5.87 -13.93 -10.89
N ALA A 123 6.93 -13.37 -10.30
CA ALA A 123 7.27 -13.57 -8.92
C ALA A 123 6.19 -13.02 -7.96
N VAL A 124 5.63 -11.84 -8.24
CA VAL A 124 4.53 -11.26 -7.43
C VAL A 124 3.28 -12.13 -7.52
N VAL A 125 2.87 -12.55 -8.72
CA VAL A 125 1.70 -13.41 -8.91
C VAL A 125 1.88 -14.77 -8.23
N ALA A 126 3.06 -15.38 -8.35
CA ALA A 126 3.37 -16.66 -7.72
C ALA A 126 3.29 -16.56 -6.17
N ASN A 127 3.75 -15.47 -5.59
CA ASN A 127 3.68 -15.26 -4.13
C ASN A 127 2.24 -15.07 -3.61
N LEU A 128 1.30 -14.69 -4.46
CA LEU A 128 -0.12 -14.56 -4.11
C LEU A 128 -0.90 -15.86 -4.30
N GLY A 129 -0.30 -16.85 -4.96
CA GLY A 129 -0.90 -18.15 -5.24
C GLY A 129 -0.49 -19.24 -4.25
N ALA A 130 0.02 -18.93 -3.07
CA ALA A 130 0.48 -19.92 -2.10
C ALA A 130 -0.64 -20.91 -1.73
N GLY A 131 -0.64 -22.09 -2.37
CA GLY A 131 -1.58 -23.20 -2.11
C GLY A 131 -2.77 -23.35 -3.06
N ALA A 132 -3.09 -22.37 -3.89
CA ALA A 132 -4.06 -22.44 -4.97
C ALA A 132 -3.57 -21.63 -6.17
N ALA A 133 -3.92 -22.03 -7.39
CA ALA A 133 -3.55 -21.27 -8.57
C ALA A 133 -4.18 -19.86 -8.48
N ALA A 134 -3.33 -18.83 -8.39
CA ALA A 134 -3.81 -17.44 -8.46
C ALA A 134 -4.41 -17.20 -9.85
N THR A 135 -5.61 -16.65 -9.90
CA THR A 135 -6.19 -16.18 -11.16
C THR A 135 -5.65 -14.79 -11.45
N ALA A 136 -5.00 -14.61 -12.58
CA ALA A 136 -4.45 -13.34 -13.02
C ALA A 136 -5.00 -12.94 -14.39
N ALA A 137 -5.42 -11.68 -14.51
CA ALA A 137 -5.88 -11.08 -15.75
C ALA A 137 -5.08 -9.81 -16.05
N ASP A 138 -4.59 -9.66 -17.26
CA ASP A 138 -3.77 -8.54 -17.71
C ASP A 138 -4.50 -7.62 -18.67
N ALA A 139 -4.22 -6.32 -18.56
CA ALA A 139 -4.55 -5.31 -19.54
C ALA A 139 -3.33 -4.41 -19.81
N PRO A 140 -3.16 -3.88 -21.01
CA PRO A 140 -2.09 -2.90 -21.29
C PRO A 140 -2.19 -1.71 -20.34
N TYR A 141 -1.04 -1.24 -19.85
CA TYR A 141 -0.96 -0.06 -18.98
C TYR A 141 0.35 0.69 -19.21
N ALA A 142 0.27 1.91 -19.67
CA ALA A 142 1.41 2.80 -19.83
C ALA A 142 1.03 4.22 -19.38
N PRO A 143 1.43 4.67 -18.19
CA PRO A 143 1.20 6.04 -17.76
C PRO A 143 1.99 7.02 -18.64
N LYS A 144 1.56 8.28 -18.70
CA LYS A 144 2.25 9.30 -19.49
C LYS A 144 3.73 9.38 -19.11
N GLY A 145 4.62 9.26 -20.09
CA GLY A 145 6.08 9.26 -19.90
C GLY A 145 6.69 7.86 -19.69
N ALA A 146 5.89 6.82 -19.59
CA ALA A 146 6.39 5.44 -19.60
C ALA A 146 6.65 4.96 -21.03
N LEU A 147 7.54 3.98 -21.16
CA LEU A 147 7.77 3.29 -22.43
C LEU A 147 6.61 2.33 -22.74
N PRO A 148 6.13 2.30 -23.99
CA PRO A 148 5.05 1.40 -24.41
C PRO A 148 5.59 -0.01 -24.66
N LEU A 149 6.03 -0.68 -23.60
CA LEU A 149 6.50 -2.06 -23.69
C LEU A 149 5.33 -3.03 -23.60
N PRO A 150 5.36 -4.19 -24.31
CA PRO A 150 4.35 -5.25 -24.16
C PRO A 150 4.19 -5.75 -22.72
N GLN A 151 5.22 -5.57 -21.90
CA GLN A 151 5.25 -5.94 -20.47
C GLN A 151 4.74 -4.84 -19.55
N SER A 152 4.40 -3.66 -20.12
CA SER A 152 3.73 -2.60 -19.37
C SER A 152 2.26 -2.93 -19.25
N VAL A 153 1.88 -3.50 -18.11
CA VAL A 153 0.54 -4.06 -17.89
C VAL A 153 -0.04 -3.68 -16.53
N ARG A 154 -1.36 -3.64 -16.46
CA ARG A 154 -2.14 -3.74 -15.22
C ARG A 154 -2.59 -5.19 -15.06
N THR A 155 -2.33 -5.77 -13.91
CA THR A 155 -2.74 -7.13 -13.57
C THR A 155 -3.68 -7.10 -12.38
N VAL A 156 -4.80 -7.79 -12.50
CA VAL A 156 -5.71 -8.08 -11.37
C VAL A 156 -5.46 -9.52 -10.96
N VAL A 157 -5.19 -9.75 -9.68
CA VAL A 157 -4.89 -11.07 -9.12
C VAL A 157 -5.84 -11.38 -8.00
N GLN A 158 -6.39 -12.59 -8.00
CA GLN A 158 -7.13 -13.16 -6.87
C GLN A 158 -6.34 -14.37 -6.38
N GLY A 159 -6.05 -14.39 -5.09
CA GLY A 159 -5.25 -15.44 -4.49
C GLY A 159 -5.55 -15.60 -2.99
N GLN A 160 -4.65 -16.25 -2.29
CA GLN A 160 -4.74 -16.46 -0.84
C GLN A 160 -3.42 -16.06 -0.18
N ARG A 161 -3.50 -15.57 1.04
CA ARG A 161 -2.34 -15.40 1.91
C ARG A 161 -1.91 -16.74 2.50
N ALA A 162 -0.74 -16.76 3.12
CA ALA A 162 -0.23 -17.96 3.79
C ALA A 162 -1.14 -18.47 4.93
N ASP A 163 -1.96 -17.61 5.52
CA ASP A 163 -2.96 -17.94 6.53
C ASP A 163 -4.31 -18.41 5.94
N GLY A 164 -4.38 -18.59 4.60
CA GLY A 164 -5.59 -18.98 3.88
C GLY A 164 -6.61 -17.86 3.65
N SER A 165 -6.39 -16.65 4.16
CA SER A 165 -7.29 -15.52 3.93
C SER A 165 -7.24 -15.06 2.46
N PRO A 166 -8.38 -14.64 1.87
CA PRO A 166 -8.40 -14.16 0.51
C PRO A 166 -7.58 -12.88 0.35
N VAL A 167 -6.91 -12.72 -0.79
CA VAL A 167 -6.23 -11.51 -1.20
C VAL A 167 -6.61 -11.15 -2.62
N PHE A 168 -6.96 -9.88 -2.82
CA PHE A 168 -7.19 -9.27 -4.11
C PHE A 168 -6.09 -8.24 -4.32
N ALA A 169 -5.31 -8.38 -5.39
CA ALA A 169 -4.26 -7.46 -5.74
C ALA A 169 -4.54 -6.84 -7.10
N GLN A 170 -4.34 -5.55 -7.21
CA GLN A 170 -4.27 -4.86 -8.49
C GLN A 170 -2.90 -4.20 -8.57
N GLY A 171 -2.10 -4.60 -9.54
CA GLY A 171 -0.74 -4.10 -9.74
C GLY A 171 -0.54 -3.58 -11.15
N VAL A 172 0.34 -2.60 -11.29
CA VAL A 172 0.82 -2.09 -12.58
C VAL A 172 2.32 -2.22 -12.65
N TRP A 173 2.82 -2.64 -13.81
CA TRP A 173 4.24 -2.74 -14.12
C TRP A 173 4.53 -1.88 -15.33
N PHE A 174 5.55 -1.06 -15.28
CA PHE A 174 5.98 -0.24 -16.39
C PHE A 174 7.44 0.18 -16.25
N ALA A 175 8.02 0.72 -17.30
CA ALA A 175 9.37 1.22 -17.32
C ALA A 175 9.44 2.59 -17.97
N ARG A 176 10.50 3.34 -17.64
CA ARG A 176 10.84 4.58 -18.32
C ARG A 176 12.35 4.70 -18.50
N ALA A 177 12.78 5.41 -19.54
CA ALA A 177 14.18 5.79 -19.70
C ALA A 177 14.58 6.85 -18.65
N ALA A 178 15.73 6.66 -18.04
CA ALA A 178 16.31 7.57 -17.05
C ALA A 178 17.81 7.79 -17.38
N GLY A 179 18.09 8.68 -18.32
CA GLY A 179 19.42 8.83 -18.91
C GLY A 179 19.86 7.54 -19.62
N PRO A 180 21.06 7.01 -19.33
CA PRO A 180 21.56 5.76 -19.94
C PRO A 180 20.93 4.49 -19.33
N GLN A 181 20.17 4.61 -18.26
CA GLN A 181 19.57 3.51 -17.52
C GLN A 181 18.07 3.40 -17.79
N MET A 182 17.52 2.27 -17.44
CA MET A 182 16.08 2.04 -17.38
C MET A 182 15.61 2.04 -15.93
N ARG A 183 14.53 2.72 -15.62
CA ARG A 183 13.86 2.61 -14.33
C ARG A 183 12.60 1.78 -14.47
N LEU A 184 12.50 0.75 -13.65
CA LEU A 184 11.36 -0.14 -13.57
C LEU A 184 10.50 0.25 -12.39
N TYR A 185 9.17 0.10 -12.55
CA TYR A 185 8.20 0.42 -11.51
C TYR A 185 7.18 -0.72 -11.36
N HIS A 186 6.77 -0.93 -10.13
CA HIS A 186 5.63 -1.74 -9.76
C HIS A 186 4.84 -1.01 -8.69
N ALA A 187 3.59 -0.66 -9.00
CA ALA A 187 2.66 -0.12 -8.01
C ALA A 187 1.53 -1.11 -7.80
N VAL A 188 1.08 -1.27 -6.54
CA VAL A 188 0.09 -2.30 -6.19
C VAL A 188 -0.81 -1.86 -5.04
N VAL A 189 -2.06 -2.28 -5.10
CA VAL A 189 -3.03 -2.22 -4.00
C VAL A 189 -3.46 -3.64 -3.64
N TYR A 190 -3.29 -4.01 -2.37
CA TYR A 190 -3.77 -5.27 -1.81
C TYR A 190 -4.97 -5.02 -0.92
N THR A 191 -6.01 -5.85 -1.09
CA THR A 191 -7.24 -5.80 -0.28
C THR A 191 -7.71 -7.20 0.11
N GLY A 192 -8.56 -7.31 1.13
CA GLY A 192 -9.21 -8.57 1.50
C GLY A 192 -10.48 -8.90 0.71
N LYS A 193 -10.98 -7.94 -0.07
CA LYS A 193 -12.16 -8.05 -0.96
C LYS A 193 -11.95 -7.15 -2.18
N PRO A 194 -12.67 -7.38 -3.30
CA PRO A 194 -12.53 -6.51 -4.48
C PRO A 194 -12.87 -5.05 -4.16
N ARG A 195 -11.93 -4.14 -4.47
CA ARG A 195 -12.07 -2.68 -4.33
C ARG A 195 -11.33 -1.99 -5.48
N PRO A 196 -11.86 -2.09 -6.72
CA PRO A 196 -11.19 -1.54 -7.90
C PRO A 196 -11.01 -0.01 -7.84
N GLU A 197 -11.95 0.69 -7.21
CA GLU A 197 -11.93 2.15 -7.05
C GLU A 197 -10.68 2.67 -6.34
N LEU A 198 -10.15 1.91 -5.37
CA LEU A 198 -8.91 2.30 -4.66
C LEU A 198 -7.69 2.23 -5.58
N ALA A 199 -7.62 1.18 -6.39
CA ALA A 199 -6.54 1.00 -7.34
C ALA A 199 -6.60 2.04 -8.46
N ASP A 200 -7.80 2.34 -8.98
CA ASP A 200 -8.01 3.36 -9.99
C ASP A 200 -7.55 4.73 -9.49
N GLN A 201 -7.95 5.13 -8.29
CA GLN A 201 -7.54 6.39 -7.69
C GLN A 201 -6.03 6.45 -7.45
N PHE A 202 -5.43 5.36 -6.95
CA PHE A 202 -4.01 5.28 -6.68
C PHE A 202 -3.18 5.39 -7.98
N PHE A 203 -3.56 4.63 -9.01
CA PHE A 203 -2.81 4.65 -10.27
C PHE A 203 -2.99 5.94 -11.06
N ALA A 204 -4.17 6.58 -10.97
CA ALA A 204 -4.41 7.91 -11.56
C ALA A 204 -3.53 9.01 -10.91
N GLY A 205 -3.14 8.84 -9.65
CA GLY A 205 -2.28 9.77 -8.92
C GLY A 205 -0.78 9.62 -9.19
N MET A 206 -0.37 8.75 -10.12
CA MET A 206 1.05 8.56 -10.47
C MET A 206 1.46 9.50 -11.60
N VAL A 207 2.50 10.31 -11.35
CA VAL A 207 3.05 11.28 -12.31
C VAL A 207 4.54 11.07 -12.43
N LEU A 208 5.01 10.63 -13.61
CA LEU A 208 6.44 10.53 -13.94
C LEU A 208 7.02 11.94 -14.18
N GLN A 209 8.23 12.20 -13.65
CA GLN A 209 8.92 13.48 -13.70
C GLN A 209 10.09 13.46 -14.71
#